data_0f2d6387d0fe9916a4b7e4663c7700da
#
_entry.id   0f2d6387d0fe9916a4b7e4663c7700da
#
_cell.length_a   1.000
_cell.length_b   1.000
_cell.length_c   1.000
_cell.angle_alpha   90.00
_cell.angle_beta   90.00
_cell.angle_gamma   90.00
#
_symmetry.space_group_name_H-M   'P 1'
#
loop_
_entity.id
_entity.type
_entity.pdbx_description
1 polymer ?
#
loop_
_entity_poly.entity_id
_entity_poly.type
_entity_poly.pdbx_seq_one_letter_code
_entity_poly.pdbx_strand_id
1 'polypeptide(L)'
;KGDGARLERAIINFFLDIHTEKHGYTEIFPPFMVHRNSMIGTGQLPKFEEDAFKVSGTEYFLIPTAEVPVTNMYREQILDAKQLPIKHVAYSACFRAEAGSAGRDTRGLIRQHQFNKVELVKFVEPEHSYEELEALTRDAEDVLQLLGLPYRVVKICVGDLGFTAALKYDIEVWMPSYNRYVEISSCSNFEDFQARRANIKYKKSAKDKAQFVHTLNGSGLAVGRTVAAILENYQNSDGSVTIPEVLRGYMGGKEVIGK
;
A
#
# COMPACT_ATOMS: atom_id res chain seq x y z
N LYS A 1 18.05 6.52 -12.41
CA LYS A 1 19.50 6.48 -12.61
C LYS A 1 20.15 7.53 -11.70
N GLY A 2 21.33 7.24 -11.10
CA GLY A 2 22.04 8.19 -10.26
C GLY A 2 21.22 8.59 -9.03
N ASP A 3 21.12 9.91 -8.77
CA ASP A 3 20.41 10.44 -7.62
C ASP A 3 18.91 10.13 -7.63
N GLY A 4 18.27 10.00 -8.80
CA GLY A 4 16.88 9.56 -8.87
C GLY A 4 16.66 8.14 -8.38
N ALA A 5 17.55 7.21 -8.72
CA ALA A 5 17.50 5.84 -8.20
C ALA A 5 17.81 5.79 -6.68
N ARG A 6 18.71 6.66 -6.22
CA ARG A 6 19.00 6.79 -4.79
C ARG A 6 17.82 7.37 -4.02
N LEU A 7 17.13 8.37 -4.58
CA LEU A 7 15.92 8.96 -3.98
C LEU A 7 14.82 7.91 -3.82
N GLU A 8 14.57 7.10 -4.86
CA GLU A 8 13.58 6.01 -4.78
C GLU A 8 13.89 5.02 -3.66
N ARG A 9 15.15 4.58 -3.56
CA ARG A 9 15.60 3.70 -2.48
C ARG A 9 15.53 4.38 -1.10
N ALA A 10 15.87 5.67 -1.02
CA ALA A 10 15.76 6.47 0.21
C ALA A 10 14.32 6.53 0.71
N ILE A 11 13.36 6.72 -0.19
CA ILE A 11 11.92 6.74 0.11
C ILE A 11 11.46 5.37 0.61
N ILE A 12 11.86 4.28 -0.03
CA ILE A 12 11.51 2.91 0.40
C ILE A 12 11.99 2.67 1.84
N ASN A 13 13.26 2.95 2.11
CA ASN A 13 13.83 2.74 3.44
C ASN A 13 13.15 3.63 4.49
N PHE A 14 12.95 4.91 4.19
CA PHE A 14 12.26 5.84 5.07
C PHE A 14 10.83 5.35 5.42
N PHE A 15 10.06 4.86 4.45
CA PHE A 15 8.73 4.32 4.69
C PHE A 15 8.76 3.10 5.61
N LEU A 16 9.66 2.16 5.35
CA LEU A 16 9.81 0.96 6.18
C LEU A 16 10.22 1.31 7.61
N ASP A 17 11.20 2.20 7.78
CA ASP A 17 11.68 2.60 9.10
C ASP A 17 10.59 3.31 9.91
N ILE A 18 9.84 4.25 9.33
CA ILE A 18 8.76 4.95 10.03
C ILE A 18 7.65 3.97 10.44
N HIS A 19 7.24 3.09 9.55
CA HIS A 19 6.17 2.15 9.87
C HIS A 19 6.59 1.11 10.90
N THR A 20 7.85 0.68 10.91
CA THR A 20 8.35 -0.28 11.91
C THR A 20 8.65 0.38 13.24
N GLU A 21 9.42 1.48 13.24
CA GLU A 21 9.94 2.10 14.48
C GLU A 21 8.89 2.98 15.19
N LYS A 22 8.11 3.76 14.42
CA LYS A 22 7.14 4.70 14.98
C LYS A 22 5.73 4.12 15.09
N HIS A 23 5.26 3.43 14.05
CA HIS A 23 3.89 2.93 13.98
C HIS A 23 3.74 1.49 14.48
N GLY A 24 4.85 0.77 14.77
CA GLY A 24 4.86 -0.56 15.37
C GLY A 24 4.36 -1.67 14.46
N TYR A 25 4.58 -1.56 13.15
CA TYR A 25 4.36 -2.65 12.21
C TYR A 25 5.57 -3.60 12.20
N THR A 26 5.28 -4.88 11.97
CA THR A 26 6.33 -5.88 11.70
C THR A 26 6.61 -5.92 10.20
N GLU A 27 7.88 -5.73 9.83
CA GLU A 27 8.29 -5.80 8.42
C GLU A 27 8.23 -7.23 7.90
N ILE A 28 7.68 -7.38 6.69
CA ILE A 28 7.61 -8.64 5.95
C ILE A 28 8.24 -8.43 4.57
N PHE A 29 9.11 -9.36 4.16
CA PHE A 29 9.63 -9.41 2.79
C PHE A 29 8.93 -10.54 2.03
N PRO A 30 7.82 -10.24 1.30
CA PRO A 30 6.97 -11.27 0.71
C PRO A 30 7.48 -11.72 -0.67
N PRO A 31 7.05 -12.88 -1.18
CA PRO A 31 7.25 -13.25 -2.56
C PRO A 31 6.47 -12.33 -3.52
N PHE A 32 7.03 -12.04 -4.70
CA PHE A 32 6.37 -11.22 -5.73
C PHE A 32 5.59 -12.06 -6.76
N MET A 33 5.63 -13.37 -6.61
CA MET A 33 4.86 -14.34 -7.41
C MET A 33 4.08 -15.25 -6.47
N VAL A 34 2.78 -15.41 -6.71
CA VAL A 34 1.87 -16.17 -5.85
C VAL A 34 0.99 -17.12 -6.66
N HIS A 35 0.50 -18.17 -6.00
CA HIS A 35 -0.45 -19.08 -6.61
C HIS A 35 -1.84 -18.43 -6.74
N ARG A 36 -2.63 -18.85 -7.74
CA ARG A 36 -4.02 -18.42 -7.99
C ARG A 36 -4.88 -18.32 -6.73
N ASN A 37 -4.76 -19.30 -5.82
CA ASN A 37 -5.54 -19.31 -4.59
C ASN A 37 -5.26 -18.10 -3.68
N SER A 38 -4.05 -17.56 -3.68
CA SER A 38 -3.73 -16.35 -2.93
C SER A 38 -4.42 -15.12 -3.54
N MET A 39 -4.46 -15.03 -4.87
CA MET A 39 -5.20 -13.98 -5.58
C MET A 39 -6.73 -14.07 -5.33
N ILE A 40 -7.26 -15.29 -5.23
CA ILE A 40 -8.66 -15.51 -4.87
C ILE A 40 -8.91 -15.11 -3.41
N GLY A 41 -8.00 -15.43 -2.49
CA GLY A 41 -8.12 -15.14 -1.06
C GLY A 41 -8.32 -13.66 -0.75
N THR A 42 -7.68 -12.78 -1.49
CA THR A 42 -7.82 -11.32 -1.33
C THR A 42 -8.85 -10.68 -2.27
N GLY A 43 -9.53 -11.48 -3.12
CA GLY A 43 -10.58 -10.98 -4.01
C GLY A 43 -10.08 -10.37 -5.33
N GLN A 44 -8.80 -10.53 -5.65
CA GLN A 44 -8.25 -10.09 -6.95
C GLN A 44 -8.84 -10.91 -8.11
N LEU A 45 -8.92 -12.22 -7.92
CA LEU A 45 -9.56 -13.12 -8.88
C LEU A 45 -10.95 -13.56 -8.40
N PRO A 46 -11.87 -13.84 -9.36
CA PRO A 46 -11.69 -13.83 -10.82
C PRO A 46 -11.81 -12.43 -11.47
N LYS A 47 -12.34 -11.42 -10.79
CA LYS A 47 -12.79 -10.15 -11.39
C LYS A 47 -11.70 -9.38 -12.14
N PHE A 48 -10.48 -9.36 -11.62
CA PHE A 48 -9.37 -8.60 -12.17
C PHE A 48 -8.34 -9.47 -12.91
N GLU A 49 -8.78 -10.59 -13.52
CA GLU A 49 -7.86 -11.51 -14.21
C GLU A 49 -7.20 -10.84 -15.43
N GLU A 50 -7.89 -9.94 -16.13
CA GLU A 50 -7.34 -9.19 -17.27
C GLU A 50 -6.27 -8.18 -16.87
N ASP A 51 -6.31 -7.68 -15.62
CA ASP A 51 -5.30 -6.78 -15.06
C ASP A 51 -4.10 -7.51 -14.45
N ALA A 52 -4.16 -8.84 -14.34
CA ALA A 52 -3.14 -9.63 -13.67
C ALA A 52 -2.16 -10.24 -14.68
N PHE A 53 -0.85 -10.18 -14.38
CA PHE A 53 0.16 -10.92 -15.14
C PHE A 53 0.24 -12.37 -14.68
N LYS A 54 -0.27 -13.30 -15.50
CA LYS A 54 -0.17 -14.74 -15.28
C LYS A 54 1.12 -15.30 -15.90
N VAL A 55 1.81 -16.16 -15.15
CA VAL A 55 2.96 -16.91 -15.68
C VAL A 55 2.46 -18.04 -16.58
N SER A 56 2.86 -18.00 -17.86
CA SER A 56 2.40 -18.95 -18.87
C SER A 56 2.65 -20.40 -18.47
N GLY A 57 1.68 -21.27 -18.69
CA GLY A 57 1.76 -22.71 -18.39
C GLY A 57 1.69 -23.06 -16.89
N THR A 58 1.37 -22.11 -16.04
CA THR A 58 1.29 -22.31 -14.57
C THR A 58 0.01 -21.71 -13.98
N GLU A 59 -0.20 -21.95 -12.68
CA GLU A 59 -1.22 -21.24 -11.87
C GLU A 59 -0.63 -20.11 -11.01
N TYR A 60 0.53 -19.58 -11.40
CA TYR A 60 1.19 -18.47 -10.71
C TYR A 60 0.93 -17.13 -11.39
N PHE A 61 0.91 -16.07 -10.57
CA PHE A 61 0.68 -14.70 -10.95
C PHE A 61 1.72 -13.79 -10.31
N LEU A 62 2.13 -12.73 -11.00
CA LEU A 62 2.85 -11.62 -10.39
C LEU A 62 1.87 -10.80 -9.53
N ILE A 63 2.30 -10.39 -8.33
CA ILE A 63 1.40 -9.71 -7.39
C ILE A 63 1.08 -8.28 -7.86
N PRO A 64 -0.19 -7.84 -7.77
CA PRO A 64 -0.56 -6.44 -8.01
C PRO A 64 -0.31 -5.54 -6.79
N THR A 65 -0.07 -6.13 -5.62
CA THR A 65 0.15 -5.49 -4.31
C THR A 65 0.68 -6.52 -3.31
N ALA A 66 1.49 -6.09 -2.35
CA ALA A 66 1.95 -6.95 -1.24
C ALA A 66 0.80 -7.42 -0.33
N GLU A 67 -0.36 -6.75 -0.36
CA GLU A 67 -1.57 -7.23 0.31
C GLU A 67 -1.83 -8.71 0.06
N VAL A 68 -1.66 -9.17 -1.19
CA VAL A 68 -1.95 -10.56 -1.58
C VAL A 68 -1.11 -11.57 -0.79
N PRO A 69 0.23 -11.57 -0.86
CA PRO A 69 1.02 -12.52 -0.10
C PRO A 69 0.92 -12.32 1.41
N VAL A 70 0.90 -11.08 1.90
CA VAL A 70 0.87 -10.80 3.34
C VAL A 70 -0.44 -11.27 3.99
N THR A 71 -1.58 -11.00 3.36
CA THR A 71 -2.88 -11.49 3.88
C THR A 71 -2.92 -13.02 3.88
N ASN A 72 -2.38 -13.66 2.85
CA ASN A 72 -2.37 -15.12 2.74
C ASN A 72 -1.36 -15.84 3.65
N MET A 73 -0.48 -15.13 4.38
CA MET A 73 0.37 -15.74 5.42
C MET A 73 -0.45 -16.45 6.49
N TYR A 74 -1.65 -15.97 6.76
CA TYR A 74 -2.56 -16.53 7.78
C TYR A 74 -3.68 -17.37 7.18
N ARG A 75 -3.60 -17.69 5.90
CA ARG A 75 -4.58 -18.55 5.22
C ARG A 75 -4.80 -19.85 5.96
N GLU A 76 -6.09 -20.22 6.18
CA GLU A 76 -6.52 -21.44 6.86
C GLU A 76 -6.05 -21.57 8.33
N GLN A 77 -5.71 -20.43 8.96
CA GLN A 77 -5.27 -20.38 10.36
C GLN A 77 -6.36 -19.89 11.30
N ILE A 78 -6.23 -20.33 12.57
CA ILE A 78 -7.00 -19.81 13.70
C ILE A 78 -6.00 -19.09 14.62
N LEU A 79 -6.09 -17.78 14.68
CA LEU A 79 -5.21 -16.92 15.45
C LEU A 79 -5.65 -16.88 16.92
N ASP A 80 -4.73 -16.60 17.85
CA ASP A 80 -5.07 -16.23 19.23
C ASP A 80 -5.45 -14.75 19.26
N ALA A 81 -6.60 -14.41 19.85
CA ALA A 81 -7.04 -13.03 20.01
C ALA A 81 -6.00 -12.12 20.71
N LYS A 82 -5.15 -12.68 21.57
CA LYS A 82 -4.06 -11.95 22.23
C LYS A 82 -3.00 -11.41 21.27
N GLN A 83 -2.94 -11.93 20.04
CA GLN A 83 -2.02 -11.46 19.01
C GLN A 83 -2.60 -10.29 18.22
N LEU A 84 -3.92 -10.05 18.33
CA LEU A 84 -4.59 -8.96 17.59
C LEU A 84 -4.48 -7.62 18.34
N PRO A 85 -4.32 -6.51 17.64
CA PRO A 85 -4.17 -6.40 16.19
C PRO A 85 -2.78 -6.87 15.71
N ILE A 86 -2.74 -7.67 14.64
CA ILE A 86 -1.50 -7.96 13.93
C ILE A 86 -1.31 -6.88 12.85
N LYS A 87 -0.12 -6.26 12.81
CA LYS A 87 0.22 -5.18 11.89
C LYS A 87 1.47 -5.53 11.10
N HIS A 88 1.37 -5.58 9.79
CA HIS A 88 2.49 -5.86 8.88
C HIS A 88 2.72 -4.73 7.89
N VAL A 89 3.98 -4.44 7.63
CA VAL A 89 4.43 -3.57 6.54
C VAL A 89 5.29 -4.36 5.58
N ALA A 90 5.09 -4.17 4.28
CA ALA A 90 5.85 -4.90 3.27
C ALA A 90 6.17 -4.00 2.06
N TYR A 91 7.44 -3.97 1.68
CA TYR A 91 7.86 -3.46 0.38
C TYR A 91 7.66 -4.53 -0.69
N SER A 92 7.16 -4.14 -1.84
CA SER A 92 7.18 -4.99 -3.04
C SER A 92 7.20 -4.21 -4.34
N ALA A 93 7.73 -4.84 -5.40
CA ALA A 93 7.29 -4.53 -6.75
C ALA A 93 5.84 -5.02 -6.92
N CYS A 94 5.03 -4.21 -7.61
CA CYS A 94 3.64 -4.49 -7.93
C CYS A 94 3.46 -4.49 -9.44
N PHE A 95 2.65 -5.41 -9.96
CA PHE A 95 2.50 -5.63 -11.40
C PHE A 95 1.02 -5.54 -11.80
N ARG A 96 0.70 -4.65 -12.74
CA ARG A 96 -0.66 -4.47 -13.26
C ARG A 96 -0.63 -4.31 -14.77
N ALA A 97 -1.48 -5.04 -15.48
CA ALA A 97 -1.57 -4.93 -16.95
C ALA A 97 -2.25 -3.63 -17.40
N GLU A 98 -2.98 -2.94 -16.48
CA GLU A 98 -3.65 -1.66 -16.75
C GLU A 98 -4.60 -1.73 -17.97
N ALA A 99 -5.30 -2.86 -18.12
CA ALA A 99 -6.09 -3.20 -19.30
C ALA A 99 -7.20 -2.18 -19.63
N GLY A 100 -7.72 -1.47 -18.65
CA GLY A 100 -8.79 -0.46 -18.82
C GLY A 100 -8.32 0.99 -18.83
N SER A 101 -7.00 1.27 -18.82
CA SER A 101 -6.46 2.60 -18.53
C SER A 101 -6.06 3.42 -19.77
N ALA A 102 -6.35 2.96 -20.99
CA ALA A 102 -6.01 3.66 -22.21
C ALA A 102 -6.50 5.12 -22.19
N GLY A 103 -5.57 6.07 -22.31
CA GLY A 103 -5.85 7.51 -22.33
C GLY A 103 -5.95 8.20 -20.96
N ARG A 104 -5.87 7.48 -19.84
CA ARG A 104 -5.89 8.07 -18.48
C ARG A 104 -4.49 8.12 -17.89
N ASP A 105 -3.97 9.34 -17.63
CA ASP A 105 -2.71 9.58 -16.89
C ASP A 105 -1.53 8.67 -17.30
N THR A 106 -1.39 8.38 -18.61
CA THR A 106 -0.37 7.47 -19.16
C THR A 106 1.01 8.12 -19.30
N ARG A 107 1.15 9.41 -18.96
CA ARG A 107 2.41 10.13 -19.01
C ARG A 107 3.11 10.13 -17.64
N GLY A 108 4.45 10.12 -17.68
CA GLY A 108 5.29 10.22 -16.48
C GLY A 108 5.27 8.95 -15.62
N LEU A 109 5.32 9.12 -14.28
CA LEU A 109 5.46 8.03 -13.30
C LEU A 109 4.12 7.62 -12.63
N ILE A 110 3.00 8.21 -13.05
CA ILE A 110 1.73 8.05 -12.32
C ILE A 110 1.12 6.66 -12.52
N ARG A 111 1.27 6.09 -13.73
CA ARG A 111 0.71 4.79 -14.10
C ARG A 111 1.73 3.95 -14.85
N GLN A 112 2.06 2.80 -14.27
CA GLN A 112 3.11 1.90 -14.75
C GLN A 112 2.65 0.45 -14.63
N HIS A 113 3.12 -0.43 -15.53
CA HIS A 113 2.90 -1.88 -15.45
C HIS A 113 3.64 -2.53 -14.28
N GLN A 114 4.79 -1.97 -13.91
CA GLN A 114 5.54 -2.32 -12.72
C GLN A 114 5.84 -1.05 -11.93
N PHE A 115 5.51 -1.04 -10.64
CA PHE A 115 5.79 0.05 -9.71
C PHE A 115 6.13 -0.48 -8.32
N ASN A 116 6.75 0.34 -7.50
CA ASN A 116 7.13 0.00 -6.13
C ASN A 116 6.14 0.59 -5.13
N LYS A 117 5.79 -0.20 -4.11
CA LYS A 117 4.87 0.21 -3.06
C LYS A 117 5.28 -0.38 -1.71
N VAL A 118 5.16 0.42 -0.66
CA VAL A 118 5.12 -0.07 0.71
C VAL A 118 3.66 -0.25 1.10
N GLU A 119 3.30 -1.40 1.60
CA GLU A 119 1.92 -1.79 1.93
C GLU A 119 1.78 -2.09 3.40
N LEU A 120 0.72 -1.58 4.00
CA LEU A 120 0.29 -1.87 5.37
C LEU A 120 -0.85 -2.85 5.35
N VAL A 121 -0.79 -3.90 6.18
CA VAL A 121 -1.86 -4.89 6.32
C VAL A 121 -2.13 -5.13 7.80
N LYS A 122 -3.40 -5.10 8.20
CA LYS A 122 -3.81 -5.38 9.57
C LYS A 122 -4.82 -6.54 9.61
N PHE A 123 -4.72 -7.32 10.69
CA PHE A 123 -5.71 -8.31 11.08
C PHE A 123 -6.21 -7.92 12.46
N VAL A 124 -7.53 -7.77 12.60
CA VAL A 124 -8.12 -7.19 13.80
C VAL A 124 -9.38 -7.92 14.23
N GLU A 125 -9.77 -7.73 15.47
CA GLU A 125 -11.12 -8.15 15.92
C GLU A 125 -12.19 -7.28 15.24
N PRO A 126 -13.35 -7.84 14.87
CA PRO A 126 -14.41 -7.13 14.15
C PRO A 126 -14.83 -5.81 14.80
N GLU A 127 -14.95 -5.80 16.12
CA GLU A 127 -15.40 -4.65 16.92
C GLU A 127 -14.46 -3.44 16.84
N HIS A 128 -13.17 -3.64 16.48
CA HIS A 128 -12.15 -2.59 16.41
C HIS A 128 -11.77 -2.18 14.98
N SER A 129 -12.35 -2.83 13.95
CA SER A 129 -11.86 -2.68 12.57
C SER A 129 -12.00 -1.27 12.00
N TYR A 130 -13.01 -0.52 12.39
CA TYR A 130 -13.19 0.85 11.91
C TYR A 130 -12.24 1.84 12.60
N GLU A 131 -11.98 1.67 13.90
CA GLU A 131 -10.96 2.44 14.62
C GLU A 131 -9.56 2.17 14.08
N GLU A 132 -9.29 0.92 13.74
CA GLU A 132 -8.02 0.50 13.14
C GLU A 132 -7.84 0.99 11.71
N LEU A 133 -8.94 1.21 10.96
CA LEU A 133 -8.88 1.89 9.66
C LEU A 133 -8.47 3.36 9.81
N GLU A 134 -9.07 4.08 10.77
CA GLU A 134 -8.68 5.45 11.08
C GLU A 134 -7.21 5.55 11.51
N ALA A 135 -6.75 4.60 12.33
CA ALA A 135 -5.35 4.54 12.75
C ALA A 135 -4.41 4.27 11.56
N LEU A 136 -4.74 3.31 10.69
CA LEU A 136 -3.97 2.99 9.49
C LEU A 136 -3.90 4.18 8.52
N THR A 137 -5.00 4.91 8.37
CA THR A 137 -5.05 6.11 7.52
C THR A 137 -4.13 7.18 8.10
N ARG A 138 -4.16 7.44 9.42
CA ARG A 138 -3.23 8.37 10.08
C ARG A 138 -1.76 7.95 9.94
N ASP A 139 -1.45 6.65 10.01
CA ASP A 139 -0.09 6.15 9.80
C ASP A 139 0.42 6.49 8.37
N ALA A 140 -0.45 6.40 7.37
CA ALA A 140 -0.12 6.79 5.99
C ALA A 140 -0.02 8.32 5.80
N GLU A 141 -0.89 9.11 6.46
CA GLU A 141 -0.83 10.58 6.44
C GLU A 141 0.46 11.10 7.08
N ASP A 142 0.90 10.51 8.19
CA ASP A 142 2.11 10.91 8.92
C ASP A 142 3.35 10.92 8.02
N VAL A 143 3.45 9.96 7.11
CA VAL A 143 4.55 9.91 6.13
C VAL A 143 4.55 11.14 5.20
N LEU A 144 3.38 11.57 4.73
CA LEU A 144 3.26 12.78 3.89
C LEU A 144 3.52 14.06 4.68
N GLN A 145 3.09 14.10 5.95
CA GLN A 145 3.37 15.22 6.85
C GLN A 145 4.88 15.37 7.09
N LEU A 146 5.58 14.27 7.36
CA LEU A 146 7.04 14.26 7.55
C LEU A 146 7.79 14.67 6.27
N LEU A 147 7.26 14.30 5.10
CA LEU A 147 7.81 14.73 3.81
C LEU A 147 7.47 16.18 3.46
N GLY A 148 6.56 16.84 4.19
CA GLY A 148 6.10 18.20 3.90
C GLY A 148 5.33 18.34 2.58
N LEU A 149 4.68 17.27 2.12
CA LEU A 149 3.91 17.26 0.86
C LEU A 149 2.44 17.65 1.12
N PRO A 150 1.86 18.58 0.35
CA PRO A 150 0.44 18.92 0.46
C PRO A 150 -0.43 17.74 0.04
N TYR A 151 -1.39 17.37 0.87
CA TYR A 151 -2.29 16.25 0.60
C TYR A 151 -3.72 16.53 1.12
N ARG A 152 -4.65 15.66 0.74
CA ARG A 152 -5.99 15.60 1.32
C ARG A 152 -6.43 14.15 1.49
N VAL A 153 -7.37 13.90 2.40
CA VAL A 153 -8.04 12.60 2.59
C VAL A 153 -9.45 12.67 2.03
N VAL A 154 -9.84 11.68 1.25
CA VAL A 154 -11.14 11.58 0.61
C VAL A 154 -11.81 10.28 1.03
N LYS A 155 -13.00 10.37 1.62
CA LYS A 155 -13.86 9.20 1.84
C LYS A 155 -14.52 8.81 0.52
N ILE A 156 -14.31 7.58 0.08
CA ILE A 156 -14.82 7.11 -1.20
C ILE A 156 -16.33 6.85 -1.12
N CYS A 157 -17.04 7.39 -2.09
CA CYS A 157 -18.49 7.18 -2.22
C CYS A 157 -18.81 5.77 -2.75
N VAL A 158 -20.04 5.32 -2.53
CA VAL A 158 -20.47 3.96 -2.89
C VAL A 158 -20.29 3.65 -4.38
N GLY A 159 -20.40 4.66 -5.25
CA GLY A 159 -20.24 4.47 -6.70
C GLY A 159 -18.81 4.10 -7.13
N ASP A 160 -17.81 4.53 -6.35
CA ASP A 160 -16.38 4.26 -6.61
C ASP A 160 -15.78 3.25 -5.63
N LEU A 161 -16.57 2.81 -4.64
CA LEU A 161 -16.14 1.81 -3.68
C LEU A 161 -15.97 0.44 -4.36
N GLY A 162 -14.77 -0.14 -4.25
CA GLY A 162 -14.52 -1.49 -4.75
C GLY A 162 -15.41 -2.52 -4.04
N PHE A 163 -15.84 -3.56 -4.75
CA PHE A 163 -16.79 -4.58 -4.23
C PHE A 163 -16.26 -5.36 -3.01
N THR A 164 -14.97 -5.28 -2.71
CA THR A 164 -14.33 -6.00 -1.61
C THR A 164 -14.32 -5.20 -0.30
N ALA A 165 -14.40 -3.87 -0.37
CA ALA A 165 -14.26 -2.98 0.78
C ALA A 165 -15.62 -2.51 1.30
N ALA A 166 -15.76 -2.46 2.64
CA ALA A 166 -16.92 -1.88 3.32
C ALA A 166 -16.76 -0.36 3.52
N LEU A 167 -15.52 0.09 3.74
CA LEU A 167 -15.16 1.51 3.85
C LEU A 167 -13.75 1.71 3.29
N LYS A 168 -13.56 2.84 2.58
CA LYS A 168 -12.29 3.18 1.94
C LYS A 168 -12.03 4.68 2.04
N TYR A 169 -10.80 5.04 2.39
CA TYR A 169 -10.24 6.37 2.27
C TYR A 169 -9.13 6.37 1.21
N ASP A 170 -9.14 7.37 0.32
CA ASP A 170 -8.00 7.66 -0.54
C ASP A 170 -7.27 8.89 0.01
N ILE A 171 -5.94 8.81 0.06
CA ILE A 171 -5.07 9.95 0.34
C ILE A 171 -4.55 10.42 -1.01
N GLU A 172 -4.73 11.69 -1.30
CA GLU A 172 -4.33 12.30 -2.56
C GLU A 172 -3.29 13.40 -2.31
N VAL A 173 -2.18 13.35 -3.03
CA VAL A 173 -1.10 14.35 -2.98
C VAL A 173 -1.27 15.38 -4.09
N TRP A 174 -0.93 16.63 -3.80
CA TRP A 174 -0.95 17.70 -4.79
C TRP A 174 0.16 17.51 -5.84
N MET A 175 -0.22 17.54 -7.11
CA MET A 175 0.69 17.45 -8.26
C MET A 175 0.63 18.73 -9.09
N PRO A 176 1.63 19.63 -8.97
CA PRO A 176 1.64 20.91 -9.67
C PRO A 176 1.45 20.81 -11.19
N SER A 177 2.11 19.85 -11.86
CA SER A 177 2.01 19.67 -13.32
C SER A 177 0.60 19.29 -13.79
N TYR A 178 -0.18 18.64 -12.94
CA TYR A 178 -1.57 18.26 -13.21
C TYR A 178 -2.58 19.31 -12.69
N ASN A 179 -2.13 20.27 -11.87
CA ASN A 179 -2.98 21.25 -11.18
C ASN A 179 -4.15 20.57 -10.43
N ARG A 180 -3.90 19.43 -9.81
CA ARG A 180 -4.88 18.65 -9.06
C ARG A 180 -4.23 17.72 -8.04
N TYR A 181 -5.05 17.21 -7.14
CA TYR A 181 -4.68 16.11 -6.26
C TYR A 181 -4.73 14.78 -7.02
N VAL A 182 -3.76 13.89 -6.74
CA VAL A 182 -3.63 12.56 -7.34
C VAL A 182 -3.52 11.53 -6.22
N GLU A 183 -4.27 10.44 -6.30
CA GLU A 183 -4.21 9.34 -5.33
C GLU A 183 -2.78 8.83 -5.15
N ILE A 184 -2.32 8.73 -3.91
CA ILE A 184 -1.02 8.18 -3.52
C ILE A 184 -1.14 7.00 -2.55
N SER A 185 -2.25 6.91 -1.83
CA SER A 185 -2.60 5.80 -0.97
C SER A 185 -4.09 5.54 -1.01
N SER A 186 -4.46 4.29 -0.79
CA SER A 186 -5.84 3.86 -0.59
C SER A 186 -5.89 2.96 0.63
N CYS A 187 -6.68 3.34 1.64
CA CYS A 187 -6.83 2.65 2.92
C CYS A 187 -8.21 2.04 3.01
N SER A 188 -8.30 0.71 3.15
CA SER A 188 -9.56 -0.04 3.07
C SER A 188 -9.79 -0.94 4.27
N ASN A 189 -11.04 -1.00 4.72
CA ASN A 189 -11.54 -2.04 5.62
C ASN A 189 -12.40 -3.01 4.81
N PHE A 190 -12.00 -4.28 4.77
CA PHE A 190 -12.70 -5.35 4.05
C PHE A 190 -13.67 -6.11 4.93
N GLU A 191 -13.77 -5.74 6.21
CA GLU A 191 -14.45 -6.56 7.21
C GLU A 191 -14.00 -8.03 7.11
N ASP A 192 -14.92 -8.97 7.09
CA ASP A 192 -14.60 -10.40 7.01
C ASP A 192 -14.51 -10.95 5.56
N PHE A 193 -14.61 -10.09 4.53
CA PHE A 193 -14.64 -10.53 3.14
C PHE A 193 -13.43 -11.39 2.76
N GLN A 194 -12.22 -10.90 3.01
CA GLN A 194 -10.99 -11.63 2.71
C GLN A 194 -10.78 -12.81 3.68
N ALA A 195 -11.11 -12.62 4.95
CA ALA A 195 -11.00 -13.64 5.96
C ALA A 195 -11.88 -14.87 5.66
N ARG A 196 -13.08 -14.67 5.11
CA ARG A 196 -13.94 -15.77 4.62
C ARG A 196 -13.30 -16.52 3.46
N ARG A 197 -12.74 -15.80 2.48
CA ARG A 197 -12.12 -16.38 1.27
C ARG A 197 -10.84 -17.13 1.59
N ALA A 198 -10.01 -16.61 2.50
CA ALA A 198 -8.75 -17.21 2.92
C ALA A 198 -8.90 -18.10 4.17
N ASN A 199 -10.11 -18.20 4.76
CA ASN A 199 -10.42 -18.95 5.98
C ASN A 199 -9.54 -18.57 7.17
N ILE A 200 -9.40 -17.25 7.42
CA ILE A 200 -8.62 -16.70 8.52
C ILE A 200 -9.55 -16.42 9.71
N LYS A 201 -9.33 -17.08 10.81
CA LYS A 201 -10.18 -16.98 12.00
C LYS A 201 -9.35 -16.64 13.23
N TYR A 202 -10.04 -16.30 14.32
CA TYR A 202 -9.43 -16.14 15.63
C TYR A 202 -10.31 -16.72 16.75
N LYS A 203 -9.73 -16.92 17.92
CA LYS A 203 -10.42 -17.35 19.14
C LYS A 203 -9.93 -16.54 20.34
N LYS A 204 -10.85 -16.16 21.22
CA LYS A 204 -10.52 -15.52 22.53
C LYS A 204 -10.05 -16.54 23.56
N SER A 205 -10.55 -17.77 23.47
CA SER A 205 -10.11 -18.91 24.29
C SER A 205 -10.24 -20.24 23.54
N ALA A 206 -9.63 -21.31 24.06
CA ALA A 206 -9.71 -22.65 23.47
C ALA A 206 -11.15 -23.21 23.39
N LYS A 207 -12.04 -22.73 24.27
CA LYS A 207 -13.44 -23.17 24.34
C LYS A 207 -14.38 -22.40 23.43
N ASP A 208 -13.94 -21.25 22.90
CA ASP A 208 -14.79 -20.41 22.09
C ASP A 208 -14.91 -20.92 20.65
N LYS A 209 -16.03 -20.57 20.03
CA LYS A 209 -16.20 -20.77 18.61
C LYS A 209 -15.30 -19.80 17.84
N ALA A 210 -14.57 -20.32 16.84
CA ALA A 210 -13.75 -19.49 15.98
C ALA A 210 -14.61 -18.49 15.18
N GLN A 211 -14.16 -17.24 15.12
CA GLN A 211 -14.77 -16.15 14.36
C GLN A 211 -13.81 -15.69 13.26
N PHE A 212 -14.34 -15.11 12.19
CA PHE A 212 -13.49 -14.50 11.17
C PHE A 212 -12.87 -13.19 11.69
N VAL A 213 -11.60 -12.97 11.40
CA VAL A 213 -10.97 -11.65 11.61
C VAL A 213 -11.51 -10.64 10.60
N HIS A 214 -11.38 -9.36 10.89
CA HIS A 214 -11.44 -8.33 9.86
C HIS A 214 -10.04 -8.03 9.33
N THR A 215 -9.93 -7.78 8.02
CA THR A 215 -8.67 -7.40 7.37
C THR A 215 -8.74 -5.97 6.86
N LEU A 216 -7.62 -5.28 6.98
CA LEU A 216 -7.45 -3.92 6.49
C LEU A 216 -6.15 -3.84 5.70
N ASN A 217 -6.13 -2.99 4.69
CA ASN A 217 -4.89 -2.59 4.03
C ASN A 217 -4.80 -1.10 3.78
N GLY A 218 -3.60 -0.64 3.49
CA GLY A 218 -3.35 0.70 2.98
C GLY A 218 -1.95 0.83 2.42
N SER A 219 -1.79 1.69 1.42
CA SER A 219 -0.45 1.99 0.93
C SER A 219 0.25 2.93 1.91
N GLY A 220 1.42 2.57 2.31
CA GLY A 220 2.24 3.37 3.20
C GLY A 220 3.58 3.88 2.65
N LEU A 221 3.73 4.33 1.38
CA LEU A 221 2.88 4.78 0.27
C LEU A 221 3.31 4.16 -1.07
N ALA A 222 2.71 4.67 -2.19
CA ALA A 222 3.18 4.40 -3.56
C ALA A 222 4.48 5.15 -3.84
N VAL A 223 5.60 4.43 -3.99
CA VAL A 223 6.96 5.00 -4.07
C VAL A 223 7.14 5.90 -5.30
N GLY A 224 6.74 5.44 -6.49
CA GLY A 224 6.91 6.21 -7.72
C GLY A 224 6.13 7.53 -7.73
N ARG A 225 4.89 7.53 -7.17
CA ARG A 225 4.09 8.76 -7.01
C ARG A 225 4.70 9.71 -5.99
N THR A 226 5.31 9.18 -4.92
CA THR A 226 6.04 10.01 -3.94
C THR A 226 7.28 10.64 -4.58
N VAL A 227 8.03 9.89 -5.39
CA VAL A 227 9.17 10.45 -6.16
C VAL A 227 8.69 11.60 -7.04
N ALA A 228 7.62 11.40 -7.81
CA ALA A 228 7.05 12.43 -8.68
C ALA A 228 6.60 13.66 -7.87
N ALA A 229 5.90 13.46 -6.76
CA ALA A 229 5.44 14.55 -5.89
C ALA A 229 6.61 15.37 -5.31
N ILE A 230 7.69 14.71 -4.87
CA ILE A 230 8.90 15.41 -4.39
C ILE A 230 9.54 16.21 -5.52
N LEU A 231 9.74 15.58 -6.69
CA LEU A 231 10.34 16.26 -7.84
C LEU A 231 9.56 17.51 -8.27
N GLU A 232 8.24 17.47 -8.20
CA GLU A 232 7.40 18.61 -8.62
C GLU A 232 7.23 19.68 -7.54
N ASN A 233 7.02 19.27 -6.26
CA ASN A 233 6.77 20.24 -5.18
C ASN A 233 8.05 20.90 -4.65
N TYR A 234 9.21 20.28 -4.81
CA TYR A 234 10.49 20.74 -4.28
C TYR A 234 11.45 21.23 -5.37
N GLN A 235 10.96 21.42 -6.61
CA GLN A 235 11.76 21.95 -7.70
C GLN A 235 12.09 23.43 -7.48
N ASN A 236 13.36 23.79 -7.65
CA ASN A 236 13.86 25.14 -7.57
C ASN A 236 13.84 25.82 -8.95
N SER A 237 13.99 27.16 -8.97
CA SER A 237 13.99 27.95 -10.20
C SER A 237 15.15 27.62 -11.15
N ASP A 238 16.25 27.05 -10.63
CA ASP A 238 17.41 26.60 -11.42
C ASP A 238 17.26 25.17 -11.95
N GLY A 239 16.10 24.53 -11.75
CA GLY A 239 15.81 23.17 -12.15
C GLY A 239 16.33 22.09 -11.19
N SER A 240 17.05 22.46 -10.14
CA SER A 240 17.41 21.52 -9.07
C SER A 240 16.20 21.19 -8.21
N VAL A 241 16.31 20.12 -7.39
CA VAL A 241 15.24 19.71 -6.46
C VAL A 241 15.80 19.62 -5.06
N THR A 242 15.19 20.36 -4.13
CA THR A 242 15.52 20.28 -2.70
C THR A 242 15.06 18.94 -2.15
N ILE A 243 15.93 18.25 -1.41
CA ILE A 243 15.59 16.98 -0.76
C ILE A 243 14.89 17.28 0.59
N PRO A 244 13.68 16.72 0.84
CA PRO A 244 13.04 16.79 2.14
C PRO A 244 14.00 16.41 3.26
N GLU A 245 13.99 17.16 4.36
CA GLU A 245 14.96 17.01 5.45
C GLU A 245 15.05 15.57 5.97
N VAL A 246 13.91 14.92 6.14
CA VAL A 246 13.81 13.53 6.63
C VAL A 246 14.48 12.50 5.71
N LEU A 247 14.70 12.83 4.44
CA LEU A 247 15.35 11.94 3.46
C LEU A 247 16.86 12.20 3.34
N ARG A 248 17.40 13.30 3.86
CA ARG A 248 18.80 13.68 3.66
C ARG A 248 19.78 12.64 4.21
N GLY A 249 19.48 12.02 5.36
CA GLY A 249 20.28 10.92 5.91
C GLY A 249 20.40 9.74 4.95
N TYR A 250 19.27 9.32 4.36
CA TYR A 250 19.22 8.24 3.37
C TYR A 250 19.92 8.61 2.04
N MET A 251 19.99 9.91 1.76
CA MET A 251 20.69 10.46 0.58
C MET A 251 22.18 10.76 0.83
N GLY A 252 22.72 10.37 2.02
CA GLY A 252 24.13 10.59 2.39
C GLY A 252 24.44 12.05 2.64
N GLY A 253 23.51 12.78 3.24
CA GLY A 253 23.64 14.19 3.59
C GLY A 253 23.43 15.17 2.43
N LYS A 254 23.07 14.69 1.23
CA LYS A 254 22.74 15.60 0.13
C LYS A 254 21.47 16.39 0.45
N GLU A 255 21.49 17.68 0.18
CA GLU A 255 20.36 18.60 0.35
C GLU A 255 19.63 18.90 -0.97
N VAL A 256 20.32 18.73 -2.11
CA VAL A 256 19.82 19.07 -3.44
C VAL A 256 20.31 18.04 -4.46
N ILE A 257 19.47 17.73 -5.44
CA ILE A 257 19.81 16.90 -6.61
C ILE A 257 19.56 17.66 -7.92
N GLY A 258 20.18 17.21 -9.02
CA GLY A 258 19.90 17.74 -10.37
C GLY A 258 20.70 18.99 -10.78
N LYS A 259 21.86 19.23 -10.17
CA LYS A 259 22.83 20.23 -10.68
C LYS A 259 23.83 19.60 -11.62
#